data_5e08beddc562d36986e7fb6ecbedc77b
#
_entry.id   5e08beddc562d36986e7fb6ecbedc77b
#
_cell.length_a   1.000
_cell.length_b   1.000
_cell.length_c   1.000
_cell.angle_alpha   90.00
_cell.angle_beta   90.00
_cell.angle_gamma   90.00
#
_symmetry.space_group_name_H-M   'P 1'
#
loop_
_entity.id
_entity.type
_entity.pdbx_description
1 polymer ?
#
loop_
_entity_poly.entity_id
_entity_poly.type
_entity_poly.pdbx_seq_one_letter_code
_entity_poly.pdbx_strand_id
1 'polypeptide(L)'
;MLTDKSNDRRPILSTLWIFVTLNYLYCDVMSLMDPPILKQYLSGTVNGMSINGNFLLAAAILMEIPIGMVILSRVLNHKANRLANIIAGLIMTIVQTLTMFMGMPAPYYIFCGTIEILTTIFIVWYAWEWVETNSTSVKITITE
;
A
#
# COMPACT_ATOMS: atom_id res chain seq x y z
N MET A 1 -20.75 -6.92 -26.89
CA MET A 1 -20.20 -5.78 -26.16
C MET A 1 -18.95 -6.27 -25.44
N LEU A 2 -17.82 -6.34 -26.15
CA LEU A 2 -16.53 -6.75 -25.59
C LEU A 2 -15.86 -5.48 -25.06
N THR A 3 -16.09 -5.16 -23.79
CA THR A 3 -15.29 -4.17 -23.09
C THR A 3 -13.84 -4.65 -23.11
N ASP A 4 -12.95 -3.82 -23.60
CA ASP A 4 -11.52 -4.04 -23.67
C ASP A 4 -10.98 -4.38 -22.26
N LYS A 5 -10.93 -5.68 -21.97
CA LYS A 5 -10.51 -6.27 -20.69
C LYS A 5 -8.98 -6.18 -20.53
N SER A 6 -8.31 -5.73 -21.58
CA SER A 6 -6.85 -5.73 -21.71
C SER A 6 -6.16 -4.64 -20.87
N ASN A 7 -6.86 -3.58 -20.47
CA ASN A 7 -6.28 -2.44 -19.75
C ASN A 7 -6.86 -2.23 -18.34
N ASP A 8 -7.61 -3.20 -17.79
CA ASP A 8 -8.13 -3.09 -16.43
C ASP A 8 -7.06 -3.47 -15.40
N ARG A 9 -6.44 -2.47 -14.79
CA ARG A 9 -5.39 -2.63 -13.77
C ARG A 9 -5.91 -2.89 -12.36
N ARG A 10 -7.22 -2.84 -12.13
CA ARG A 10 -7.86 -3.01 -10.81
C ARG A 10 -7.49 -4.32 -10.10
N PRO A 11 -7.55 -5.50 -10.76
CA PRO A 11 -7.22 -6.75 -10.11
C PRO A 11 -5.77 -6.80 -9.64
N ILE A 12 -4.85 -6.30 -10.46
CA ILE A 12 -3.41 -6.29 -10.15
C ILE A 12 -3.14 -5.36 -8.97
N LEU A 13 -3.68 -4.13 -8.98
CA LEU A 13 -3.54 -3.18 -7.88
C LEU A 13 -4.07 -3.76 -6.56
N SER A 14 -5.28 -4.35 -6.59
CA SER A 14 -5.84 -5.02 -5.41
C SER A 14 -4.94 -6.16 -4.90
N THR A 15 -4.37 -6.96 -5.79
CA THR A 15 -3.46 -8.05 -5.41
C THR A 15 -2.16 -7.53 -4.83
N LEU A 16 -1.61 -6.44 -5.37
CA LEU A 16 -0.41 -5.80 -4.82
C LEU A 16 -0.66 -5.25 -3.41
N TRP A 17 -1.85 -4.68 -3.16
CA TRP A 17 -2.24 -4.25 -1.82
C TRP A 17 -2.38 -5.42 -0.84
N ILE A 18 -2.93 -6.56 -1.27
CA ILE A 18 -2.94 -7.79 -0.45
C ILE A 18 -1.51 -8.20 -0.12
N PHE A 19 -0.64 -8.26 -1.13
CA PHE A 19 0.75 -8.67 -0.95
C PHE A 19 1.48 -7.78 0.06
N VAL A 20 1.42 -6.45 -0.08
CA VAL A 20 2.12 -5.54 0.82
C VAL A 20 1.51 -5.56 2.23
N THR A 21 0.19 -5.67 2.37
CA THR A 21 -0.47 -5.79 3.68
C THR A 21 -0.02 -7.03 4.43
N LEU A 22 0.09 -8.17 3.74
CA LEU A 22 0.62 -9.40 4.34
C LEU A 22 2.09 -9.27 4.74
N ASN A 23 2.91 -8.55 3.97
CA ASN A 23 4.29 -8.27 4.33
C ASN A 23 4.38 -7.42 5.61
N TYR A 24 3.59 -6.35 5.73
CA TYR A 24 3.52 -5.55 6.97
C TYR A 24 3.18 -6.43 8.17
N LEU A 25 2.09 -7.21 8.07
CA LEU A 25 1.68 -8.11 9.15
C LEU A 25 2.78 -9.12 9.50
N TYR A 26 3.43 -9.71 8.50
CA TYR A 26 4.51 -10.67 8.71
C TYR A 26 5.71 -10.03 9.40
N CYS A 27 6.10 -8.84 8.99
CA CYS A 27 7.18 -8.07 9.60
C CYS A 27 6.88 -7.74 11.07
N ASP A 28 5.64 -7.33 11.38
CA ASP A 28 5.19 -7.06 12.74
C ASP A 28 5.24 -8.31 13.62
N VAL A 29 4.79 -9.46 13.10
CA VAL A 29 4.87 -10.75 13.81
C VAL A 29 6.34 -11.14 14.07
N MET A 30 7.22 -10.96 13.09
CA MET A 30 8.66 -11.21 13.26
C MET A 30 9.26 -10.29 14.33
N SER A 31 8.82 -9.04 14.41
CA SER A 31 9.26 -8.09 15.43
C SER A 31 8.86 -8.53 16.85
N LEU A 32 7.71 -9.19 17.01
CA LEU A 32 7.32 -9.80 18.30
C LEU A 32 8.17 -11.00 18.69
N MET A 33 8.82 -11.66 17.72
CA MET A 33 9.74 -12.77 17.98
C MET A 33 11.17 -12.30 18.30
N ASP A 34 11.47 -11.01 18.10
CA ASP A 34 12.76 -10.41 18.42
C ASP A 34 12.81 -10.00 19.90
N PRO A 35 13.61 -10.67 20.77
CA PRO A 35 13.60 -10.42 22.21
C PRO A 35 13.91 -8.97 22.62
N PRO A 36 14.84 -8.24 22.02
CA PRO A 36 15.06 -6.83 22.27
C PRO A 36 13.84 -5.95 22.02
N ILE A 37 13.13 -6.17 20.91
CA ILE A 37 11.93 -5.41 20.53
C ILE A 37 10.75 -5.79 21.42
N LEU A 38 10.54 -7.09 21.65
CA LEU A 38 9.50 -7.57 22.56
C LEU A 38 9.66 -6.98 23.96
N LYS A 39 10.89 -6.87 24.47
CA LYS A 39 11.16 -6.24 25.77
C LYS A 39 10.76 -4.76 25.78
N GLN A 40 10.99 -4.03 24.69
CA GLN A 40 10.53 -2.64 24.54
C GLN A 40 8.99 -2.57 24.57
N TYR A 41 8.30 -3.41 23.83
CA TYR A 41 6.83 -3.47 23.85
C TYR A 41 6.28 -3.74 25.26
N LEU A 42 6.87 -4.68 25.97
CA LEU A 42 6.46 -5.00 27.37
C LEU A 42 6.73 -3.85 28.35
N SER A 43 7.72 -3.01 28.07
CA SER A 43 7.99 -1.81 28.88
C SER A 43 7.09 -0.61 28.52
N GLY A 44 6.22 -0.75 27.51
CA GLY A 44 5.34 0.31 27.05
C GLY A 44 6.05 1.38 26.20
N THR A 45 7.20 1.04 25.63
CA THR A 45 7.96 1.95 24.76
C THR A 45 8.47 1.20 23.53
N VAL A 46 8.66 1.90 22.43
CA VAL A 46 9.33 1.40 21.22
C VAL A 46 10.15 2.53 20.59
N ASN A 47 11.44 2.30 20.38
CA ASN A 47 12.38 3.30 19.84
C ASN A 47 12.27 4.68 20.53
N GLY A 48 12.07 4.70 21.84
CA GLY A 48 11.93 5.93 22.65
C GLY A 48 10.54 6.56 22.61
N MET A 49 9.59 6.02 21.87
CA MET A 49 8.20 6.48 21.85
C MET A 49 7.36 5.70 22.84
N SER A 50 6.46 6.40 23.57
CA SER A 50 5.50 5.75 24.47
C SER A 50 4.37 5.09 23.71
N ILE A 51 4.15 3.80 23.97
CA ILE A 51 3.01 3.06 23.44
C ILE A 51 1.80 3.36 24.34
N ASN A 52 0.92 4.22 23.86
CA ASN A 52 -0.33 4.57 24.53
C ASN A 52 -1.52 4.37 23.59
N GLY A 53 -2.75 4.57 24.09
CA GLY A 53 -3.97 4.37 23.30
C GLY A 53 -4.01 5.23 22.02
N ASN A 54 -3.49 6.45 22.05
CA ASN A 54 -3.45 7.32 20.88
C ASN A 54 -2.44 6.82 19.83
N PHE A 55 -1.29 6.34 20.29
CA PHE A 55 -0.29 5.72 19.40
C PHE A 55 -0.88 4.49 18.69
N LEU A 56 -1.53 3.60 19.43
CA LEU A 56 -2.15 2.41 18.87
C LEU A 56 -3.30 2.75 17.92
N LEU A 57 -4.10 3.77 18.24
CA LEU A 57 -5.16 4.24 17.35
C LEU A 57 -4.58 4.80 16.04
N ALA A 58 -3.53 5.62 16.12
CA ALA A 58 -2.86 6.15 14.92
C ALA A 58 -2.28 5.04 14.05
N ALA A 59 -1.65 4.03 14.65
CA ALA A 59 -1.14 2.86 13.94
C ALA A 59 -2.25 2.06 13.28
N ALA A 60 -3.39 1.86 13.97
CA ALA A 60 -4.56 1.18 13.42
C ALA A 60 -5.13 1.92 12.21
N ILE A 61 -5.34 3.23 12.32
CA ILE A 61 -5.82 4.07 11.21
C ILE A 61 -4.87 4.00 10.01
N LEU A 62 -3.56 4.03 10.26
CA LEU A 62 -2.56 3.92 9.20
C LEU A 62 -2.65 2.57 8.48
N MET A 63 -2.84 1.47 9.21
CA MET A 63 -2.97 0.12 8.63
C MET A 63 -4.30 -0.11 7.90
N GLU A 64 -5.34 0.66 8.20
CA GLU A 64 -6.59 0.64 7.42
C GLU A 64 -6.41 1.17 5.99
N ILE A 65 -5.37 1.96 5.72
CA ILE A 65 -5.10 2.46 4.36
C ILE A 65 -4.83 1.30 3.39
N PRO A 66 -3.81 0.46 3.58
CA PRO A 66 -3.53 -0.65 2.65
C PRO A 66 -4.66 -1.68 2.62
N ILE A 67 -5.30 -1.98 3.76
CA ILE A 67 -6.44 -2.90 3.85
C ILE A 67 -7.62 -2.36 3.04
N GLY A 68 -7.98 -1.10 3.23
CA GLY A 68 -9.05 -0.44 2.49
C GLY A 68 -8.76 -0.38 0.99
N MET A 69 -7.52 -0.18 0.59
CA MET A 69 -7.11 -0.12 -0.80
C MET A 69 -7.29 -1.45 -1.54
N VAL A 70 -7.29 -2.60 -0.85
CA VAL A 70 -7.62 -3.91 -1.44
C VAL A 70 -9.02 -3.87 -2.07
N ILE A 71 -10.00 -3.31 -1.35
CA ILE A 71 -11.39 -3.22 -1.79
C ILE A 71 -11.56 -2.03 -2.75
N LEU A 72 -11.06 -0.85 -2.38
CA LEU A 72 -11.20 0.38 -3.14
C LEU A 72 -10.61 0.25 -4.55
N SER A 73 -9.48 -0.44 -4.71
CA SER A 73 -8.88 -0.68 -6.02
C SER A 73 -9.79 -1.48 -6.96
N ARG A 74 -10.76 -2.23 -6.44
CA ARG A 74 -11.72 -3.00 -7.25
C ARG A 74 -13.00 -2.23 -7.56
N VAL A 75 -13.45 -1.38 -6.63
CA VAL A 75 -14.78 -0.76 -6.66
C VAL A 75 -14.75 0.64 -7.29
N LEU A 76 -13.67 1.39 -7.10
CA LEU A 76 -13.56 2.75 -7.59
C LEU A 76 -13.55 2.84 -9.11
N ASN A 77 -14.10 3.94 -9.63
CA ASN A 77 -13.97 4.29 -11.05
C ASN A 77 -12.50 4.61 -11.40
N HIS A 78 -12.14 4.60 -12.68
CA HIS A 78 -10.77 4.75 -13.17
C HIS A 78 -10.03 5.95 -12.56
N LYS A 79 -10.62 7.15 -12.61
CA LYS A 79 -9.96 8.39 -12.13
C LYS A 79 -9.72 8.39 -10.63
N ALA A 80 -10.75 8.03 -9.86
CA ALA A 80 -10.66 7.95 -8.40
C ALA A 80 -9.69 6.83 -7.96
N ASN A 81 -9.72 5.69 -8.63
CA ASN A 81 -8.86 4.55 -8.37
C ASN A 81 -7.38 4.92 -8.58
N ARG A 82 -7.06 5.51 -9.72
CA ARG A 82 -5.71 6.00 -10.03
C ARG A 82 -5.20 6.94 -8.94
N LEU A 83 -5.98 7.96 -8.60
CA LEU A 83 -5.61 8.95 -7.59
C LEU A 83 -5.44 8.32 -6.21
N ALA A 84 -6.39 7.48 -5.78
CA ALA A 84 -6.35 6.80 -4.50
C ALA A 84 -5.09 5.90 -4.35
N ASN A 85 -4.75 5.12 -5.39
CA ASN A 85 -3.56 4.27 -5.37
C ASN A 85 -2.26 5.10 -5.30
N ILE A 86 -2.19 6.24 -6.00
CA ILE A 86 -1.02 7.12 -5.95
C ILE A 86 -0.87 7.72 -4.55
N ILE A 87 -1.94 8.29 -3.99
CA ILE A 87 -1.91 8.92 -2.67
C ILE A 87 -1.58 7.90 -1.58
N ALA A 88 -2.30 6.77 -1.55
CA ALA A 88 -2.09 5.72 -0.56
C ALA A 88 -0.66 5.13 -0.67
N GLY A 89 -0.20 4.86 -1.88
CA GLY A 89 1.15 4.33 -2.12
C GLY A 89 2.25 5.30 -1.67
N LEU A 90 2.09 6.61 -1.94
CA LEU A 90 3.04 7.63 -1.46
C LEU A 90 3.06 7.72 0.06
N ILE A 91 1.89 7.75 0.72
CA ILE A 91 1.79 7.78 2.19
C ILE A 91 2.52 6.57 2.77
N MET A 92 2.22 5.37 2.31
CA MET A 92 2.83 4.14 2.84
C MET A 92 4.34 4.08 2.56
N THR A 93 4.80 4.53 1.38
CA THR A 93 6.23 4.61 1.08
C THR A 93 6.96 5.55 2.02
N ILE A 94 6.41 6.74 2.28
CA ILE A 94 7.01 7.74 3.18
C ILE A 94 7.05 7.19 4.60
N VAL A 95 5.95 6.65 5.11
CA VAL A 95 5.88 6.11 6.47
C VAL A 95 6.89 4.98 6.65
N GLN A 96 6.93 4.01 5.72
CA GLN A 96 7.86 2.88 5.81
C GLN A 96 9.31 3.33 5.73
N THR A 97 9.62 4.31 4.88
CA THR A 97 10.96 4.88 4.79
C THR A 97 11.35 5.56 6.10
N LEU A 98 10.45 6.35 6.69
CA LEU A 98 10.71 7.01 7.97
C LEU A 98 10.94 6.00 9.11
N THR A 99 10.14 4.94 9.17
CA THR A 99 10.29 3.92 10.21
C THR A 99 11.62 3.16 10.09
N MET A 100 12.16 2.98 8.88
CA MET A 100 13.49 2.37 8.68
C MET A 100 14.63 3.23 9.26
N PHE A 101 14.44 4.54 9.38
CA PHE A 101 15.45 5.44 9.97
C PHE A 101 15.22 5.67 11.48
N MET A 102 14.15 5.13 12.05
CA MET A 102 13.88 5.21 13.49
C MET A 102 14.58 4.06 14.23
N GLY A 103 15.75 4.31 14.76
CA GLY A 103 16.52 3.33 15.53
C GLY A 103 17.55 2.56 14.69
N MET A 104 17.98 1.39 15.19
CA MET A 104 18.84 0.45 14.48
C MET A 104 18.00 -0.74 14.03
N PRO A 105 17.51 -0.75 12.78
CA PRO A 105 16.63 -1.81 12.31
C PRO A 105 17.37 -3.15 12.22
N ALA A 106 16.75 -4.22 12.71
CA ALA A 106 17.26 -5.57 12.57
C ALA A 106 17.32 -6.00 11.09
N PRO A 107 18.19 -6.93 10.69
CA PRO A 107 18.34 -7.36 9.30
C PRO A 107 17.03 -7.82 8.64
N TYR A 108 16.16 -8.55 9.37
CA TYR A 108 14.86 -8.99 8.86
C TYR A 108 13.95 -7.79 8.57
N TYR A 109 14.00 -6.75 9.41
CA TYR A 109 13.18 -5.53 9.24
C TYR A 109 13.61 -4.76 7.99
N ILE A 110 14.95 -4.66 7.74
CA ILE A 110 15.48 -4.05 6.52
C ILE A 110 15.02 -4.83 5.29
N PHE A 111 15.08 -6.16 5.35
CA PHE A 111 14.64 -7.03 4.25
C PHE A 111 13.15 -6.83 3.92
N CYS A 112 12.27 -6.97 4.91
CA CYS A 112 10.83 -6.78 4.73
C CYS A 112 10.50 -5.35 4.26
N GLY A 113 11.04 -4.34 4.94
CA GLY A 113 10.80 -2.94 4.60
C GLY A 113 11.27 -2.56 3.19
N THR A 114 12.35 -3.18 2.70
CA THR A 114 12.79 -2.98 1.31
C THR A 114 11.75 -3.53 0.33
N ILE A 115 11.20 -4.72 0.57
CA ILE A 115 10.14 -5.31 -0.26
C ILE A 115 8.89 -4.42 -0.25
N GLU A 116 8.51 -3.92 0.90
CA GLU A 116 7.34 -3.07 1.11
C GLU A 116 7.48 -1.74 0.36
N ILE A 117 8.64 -1.07 0.48
CA ILE A 117 8.94 0.18 -0.24
C ILE A 117 8.92 -0.05 -1.75
N LEU A 118 9.58 -1.10 -2.24
CA LEU A 118 9.59 -1.40 -3.67
C LEU A 118 8.19 -1.70 -4.20
N THR A 119 7.37 -2.42 -3.43
CA THR A 119 5.98 -2.75 -3.82
C THR A 119 5.11 -1.50 -3.85
N THR A 120 5.21 -0.61 -2.86
CA THR A 120 4.41 0.62 -2.82
C THR A 120 4.84 1.61 -3.90
N ILE A 121 6.14 1.73 -4.19
CA ILE A 121 6.64 2.50 -5.35
C ILE A 121 6.11 1.92 -6.66
N PHE A 122 6.12 0.59 -6.79
CA PHE A 122 5.57 -0.07 -7.98
C PHE A 122 4.06 0.17 -8.14
N ILE A 123 3.29 0.16 -7.04
CA ILE A 123 1.86 0.53 -7.06
C ILE A 123 1.67 1.96 -7.58
N VAL A 124 2.45 2.92 -7.07
CA VAL A 124 2.38 4.32 -7.51
C VAL A 124 2.71 4.44 -8.99
N TRP A 125 3.81 3.85 -9.44
CA TRP A 125 4.20 3.87 -10.84
C TRP A 125 3.15 3.20 -11.74
N TYR A 126 2.67 2.02 -11.36
CA TYR A 126 1.69 1.27 -12.12
C TYR A 126 0.33 1.99 -12.22
N ALA A 127 -0.09 2.68 -11.14
CA ALA A 127 -1.27 3.52 -11.15
C ALA A 127 -1.05 4.81 -11.98
N TRP A 128 0.16 5.38 -11.93
CA TRP A 128 0.50 6.57 -12.70
C TRP A 128 0.41 6.34 -14.22
N GLU A 129 0.94 5.23 -14.70
CA GLU A 129 0.90 4.86 -16.11
C GLU A 129 -0.47 4.39 -16.60
N TRP A 130 -1.47 4.33 -15.71
CA TRP A 130 -2.80 3.92 -16.10
C TRP A 130 -3.55 5.05 -16.83
N VAL A 131 -3.42 5.06 -18.15
CA VAL A 131 -4.10 6.03 -19.05
C VAL A 131 -5.48 5.49 -19.42
N GLU A 132 -6.49 6.36 -19.35
CA GLU A 132 -7.84 6.07 -19.85
C GLU A 132 -7.80 6.07 -21.39
N THR A 133 -7.98 4.91 -22.00
CA THR A 133 -8.15 4.80 -23.44
C THR A 133 -9.54 5.31 -23.77
N ASN A 134 -9.67 6.58 -24.14
CA ASN A 134 -10.90 7.11 -24.72
C ASN A 134 -11.16 6.37 -26.03
N SER A 135 -12.07 5.41 -26.02
CA SER A 135 -12.68 4.89 -27.24
C SER A 135 -13.49 6.02 -27.86
N THR A 136 -12.85 6.85 -28.67
CA THR A 136 -13.55 7.74 -29.59
C THR A 136 -14.35 6.85 -30.53
N SER A 137 -15.64 6.74 -30.28
CA SER A 137 -16.58 6.12 -31.18
C SER A 137 -16.49 6.89 -32.51
N VAL A 138 -15.80 6.33 -33.46
CA VAL A 138 -15.93 6.74 -34.85
C VAL A 138 -17.36 6.45 -35.23
N LYS A 139 -18.24 7.45 -35.16
CA LYS A 139 -19.52 7.43 -35.85
C LYS A 139 -19.22 7.42 -37.33
N ILE A 140 -19.19 6.23 -37.92
CA ILE A 140 -19.29 6.10 -39.36
C ILE A 140 -20.68 6.55 -39.73
N THR A 141 -20.79 7.80 -40.19
CA THR A 141 -22.00 8.30 -40.87
C THR A 141 -22.03 7.61 -42.22
N ILE A 142 -22.82 6.56 -42.34
CA ILE A 142 -23.18 6.01 -43.64
C ILE A 142 -24.22 6.99 -44.17
N THR A 143 -23.79 7.87 -45.08
CA THR A 143 -24.68 8.64 -45.99
C THR A 143 -24.94 7.77 -47.17
N GLU A 144 -26.19 7.31 -47.30
CA GLU A 144 -26.78 6.86 -48.55
C GLU A 144 -27.08 8.04 -49.45
#